data_b6c6d42f47f555208d5e895ed656b2f6
#
_entry.id   b6c6d42f47f555208d5e895ed656b2f6
#
_cell.length_a   1.000
_cell.length_b   1.000
_cell.length_c   1.000
_cell.angle_alpha   90.00
_cell.angle_beta   90.00
_cell.angle_gamma   90.00
#
_symmetry.space_group_name_H-M   'P 1'
#
loop_
_entity.id
_entity.type
_entity.pdbx_description
1 polymer ?
#
loop_
_entity_poly.entity_id
_entity_poly.type
_entity_poly.pdbx_seq_one_letter_code
_entity_poly.pdbx_strand_id
1 'polypeptide(L)'
;MGARHGVPWLTSYLGEKIMRTASLTVLALVAAFLFSVLPAQAAMDHGSGAAHYSDRAFLSGMIAHHEGAVDMAKVFLATPKKDQDPQVTAWADDVIKVQEKEIAEMKELLKPLGGIEESAYAPMKKAMQHMLEEGKNLGANMRFVELMLPHHAMALEMSVPALLGSNNPQILNLAENIIISQAKEMRQFKAWIAEHHKK
;
A
#
# COMPACT_ATOMS: atom_id res chain seq x y z
N MET A 1 -16.40 2.40 -29.08
CA MET A 1 -17.06 2.84 -27.82
C MET A 1 -16.57 1.92 -26.70
N GLY A 2 -15.64 2.37 -25.89
CA GLY A 2 -15.07 1.62 -24.77
C GLY A 2 -14.90 2.57 -23.61
N ALA A 3 -15.82 2.52 -22.67
CA ALA A 3 -15.81 3.32 -21.47
C ALA A 3 -14.68 2.84 -20.54
N ARG A 4 -13.76 3.74 -20.20
CA ARG A 4 -12.76 3.53 -19.15
C ARG A 4 -13.46 3.69 -17.82
N HIS A 5 -13.70 2.59 -17.12
CA HIS A 5 -14.15 2.63 -15.75
C HIS A 5 -12.93 2.88 -14.83
N GLY A 6 -12.69 4.13 -14.49
CA GLY A 6 -11.85 4.47 -13.35
C GLY A 6 -12.51 3.89 -12.09
N VAL A 7 -11.70 3.34 -11.18
CA VAL A 7 -12.17 2.72 -9.93
C VAL A 7 -12.64 3.80 -8.94
N PRO A 8 -13.94 3.96 -8.71
CA PRO A 8 -14.50 5.11 -7.98
C PRO A 8 -14.19 5.15 -6.47
N TRP A 9 -13.72 4.05 -5.92
CA TRP A 9 -13.46 3.94 -4.49
C TRP A 9 -12.13 4.58 -4.04
N LEU A 10 -11.18 4.80 -4.97
CA LEU A 10 -9.89 5.42 -4.63
C LEU A 10 -10.04 6.93 -4.35
N THR A 11 -11.02 7.59 -5.00
CA THR A 11 -11.27 9.02 -4.80
C THR A 11 -12.13 9.33 -3.58
N SER A 12 -12.96 8.41 -3.12
CA SER A 12 -13.81 8.63 -1.94
C SER A 12 -13.02 8.49 -0.62
N TYR A 13 -11.99 7.63 -0.59
CA TYR A 13 -11.21 7.42 0.63
C TYR A 13 -10.28 8.60 0.98
N LEU A 14 -9.86 9.38 -0.03
CA LEU A 14 -9.00 10.56 0.14
C LEU A 14 -9.77 11.89 0.14
N GLY A 15 -11.01 11.92 -0.33
CA GLY A 15 -11.79 13.15 -0.57
C GLY A 15 -12.61 13.65 0.61
N GLU A 16 -13.06 12.80 1.51
CA GLU A 16 -14.03 13.22 2.54
C GLU A 16 -13.42 13.86 3.80
N LYS A 17 -12.11 13.81 3.98
CA LYS A 17 -11.46 14.42 5.17
C LYS A 17 -10.91 15.84 4.96
N ILE A 18 -10.95 16.42 3.76
CA ILE A 18 -10.31 17.73 3.49
C ILE A 18 -11.30 18.90 3.32
N MET A 19 -12.62 18.67 3.25
CA MET A 19 -13.57 19.75 3.06
C MET A 19 -14.51 20.00 4.25
N ARG A 20 -13.97 20.48 5.33
CA ARG A 20 -14.70 21.32 6.29
C ARG A 20 -13.83 22.49 6.69
N THR A 21 -13.98 23.57 6.01
CA THR A 21 -13.77 24.99 6.30
C THR A 21 -13.12 25.70 5.12
N ALA A 22 -13.92 26.39 4.33
CA ALA A 22 -13.67 27.76 3.87
C ALA A 22 -14.87 28.26 3.05
N SER A 23 -15.45 29.30 3.55
CA SER A 23 -16.61 30.05 3.00
C SER A 23 -16.24 30.85 1.76
N LEU A 24 -17.18 30.86 0.81
CA LEU A 24 -17.60 31.93 -0.13
C LEU A 24 -16.70 33.17 -0.34
N THR A 25 -16.25 33.41 -1.55
CA THR A 25 -16.69 34.52 -2.47
C THR A 25 -15.77 34.63 -3.68
N VAL A 26 -16.35 35.06 -4.81
CA VAL A 26 -15.80 35.78 -5.97
C VAL A 26 -15.87 35.08 -7.32
N LEU A 27 -16.94 35.36 -8.02
CA LEU A 27 -17.07 36.09 -9.32
C LEU A 27 -16.38 35.58 -10.57
N ALA A 28 -17.24 35.40 -11.58
CA ALA A 28 -16.99 35.01 -12.96
C ALA A 28 -15.95 35.89 -13.71
N LEU A 29 -15.17 35.24 -14.59
CA LEU A 29 -14.66 35.85 -15.81
C LEU A 29 -14.64 34.83 -16.94
N VAL A 30 -15.55 35.07 -17.91
CA VAL A 30 -15.59 34.37 -19.20
C VAL A 30 -14.49 34.95 -20.08
N ALA A 31 -13.61 34.08 -20.58
CA ALA A 31 -12.75 34.41 -21.71
C ALA A 31 -12.77 33.22 -22.70
N ALA A 32 -13.35 33.51 -23.84
CA ALA A 32 -13.37 32.62 -25.00
C ALA A 32 -11.95 32.46 -25.54
N PHE A 33 -11.45 31.23 -25.67
CA PHE A 33 -10.27 30.91 -26.45
C PHE A 33 -10.63 30.04 -27.64
N LEU A 34 -10.35 30.58 -28.82
CA LEU A 34 -10.51 30.01 -30.13
C LEU A 34 -9.74 28.69 -30.25
N PHE A 35 -10.42 27.63 -30.65
CA PHE A 35 -9.85 26.36 -31.05
C PHE A 35 -9.07 26.51 -32.36
N SER A 36 -7.76 26.48 -32.29
CA SER A 36 -6.90 26.15 -33.42
C SER A 36 -6.60 24.64 -33.37
N VAL A 37 -7.21 23.91 -34.28
CA VAL A 37 -6.95 22.49 -34.48
C VAL A 37 -5.58 22.36 -35.14
N LEU A 38 -4.56 21.98 -34.38
CA LEU A 38 -3.29 21.45 -34.89
C LEU A 38 -3.32 19.93 -34.78
N PRO A 39 -2.90 19.17 -35.81
CA PRO A 39 -2.81 17.73 -35.69
C PRO A 39 -1.63 17.39 -34.75
N ALA A 40 -1.95 17.01 -33.52
CA ALA A 40 -0.98 16.48 -32.59
C ALA A 40 -0.63 15.03 -32.96
N GLN A 41 0.32 14.85 -33.88
CA GLN A 41 1.21 13.69 -33.84
C GLN A 41 2.21 13.95 -32.70
N ALA A 42 1.72 13.88 -31.46
CA ALA A 42 2.60 13.74 -30.32
C ALA A 42 3.06 12.27 -30.32
N ALA A 43 4.28 12.03 -30.82
CA ALA A 43 5.06 10.89 -30.42
C ALA A 43 4.92 10.77 -28.90
N MET A 44 4.53 9.59 -28.42
CA MET A 44 4.61 9.29 -26.99
C MET A 44 6.10 9.30 -26.61
N ASP A 45 6.58 10.49 -26.24
CA ASP A 45 7.85 10.62 -25.57
C ASP A 45 7.67 10.02 -24.17
N HIS A 46 8.07 8.78 -24.01
CA HIS A 46 8.29 8.16 -22.70
C HIS A 46 9.55 8.75 -22.05
N GLY A 47 9.70 10.08 -22.19
CA GLY A 47 10.79 10.86 -21.68
C GLY A 47 10.71 11.07 -20.18
N SER A 48 11.53 10.34 -19.45
CA SER A 48 12.36 10.79 -18.33
C SER A 48 11.69 11.60 -17.22
N GLY A 49 10.75 11.00 -16.51
CA GLY A 49 10.24 11.46 -15.21
C GLY A 49 9.89 10.32 -14.25
N ALA A 50 9.93 9.08 -14.71
CA ALA A 50 9.82 7.92 -13.84
C ALA A 50 11.10 7.86 -13.00
N ALA A 51 11.00 8.02 -11.68
CA ALA A 51 12.07 7.69 -10.78
C ALA A 51 12.66 6.34 -11.19
N HIS A 52 13.96 6.31 -11.47
CA HIS A 52 14.64 5.12 -11.97
C HIS A 52 14.43 4.02 -10.94
N TYR A 53 13.77 2.91 -11.30
CA TYR A 53 13.59 1.77 -10.42
C TYR A 53 14.95 1.30 -9.86
N SER A 54 14.99 0.95 -8.59
CA SER A 54 16.18 0.44 -7.92
C SER A 54 15.80 -0.77 -7.06
N ASP A 55 16.43 -1.91 -7.33
CA ASP A 55 16.30 -3.12 -6.51
C ASP A 55 16.58 -2.83 -5.03
N ARG A 56 17.62 -2.02 -4.77
CA ARG A 56 18.02 -1.66 -3.41
C ARG A 56 16.96 -0.81 -2.72
N ALA A 57 16.41 0.19 -3.40
CA ALA A 57 15.35 1.03 -2.85
C ALA A 57 14.07 0.22 -2.61
N PHE A 58 13.67 -0.63 -3.57
CA PHE A 58 12.52 -1.52 -3.42
C PHE A 58 12.63 -2.42 -2.19
N LEU A 59 13.73 -3.17 -2.08
CA LEU A 59 13.95 -4.09 -0.96
C LEU A 59 13.99 -3.35 0.39
N SER A 60 14.64 -2.19 0.45
CA SER A 60 14.76 -1.40 1.67
C SER A 60 13.39 -0.85 2.13
N GLY A 61 12.62 -0.29 1.21
CA GLY A 61 11.27 0.18 1.51
C GLY A 61 10.34 -0.97 1.90
N MET A 62 10.42 -2.11 1.20
CA MET A 62 9.58 -3.28 1.47
C MET A 62 9.93 -3.94 2.82
N ILE A 63 11.18 -3.92 3.27
CA ILE A 63 11.54 -4.36 4.63
C ILE A 63 10.83 -3.50 5.67
N ALA A 64 10.92 -2.17 5.56
CA ALA A 64 10.26 -1.28 6.52
C ALA A 64 8.74 -1.43 6.50
N HIS A 65 8.15 -1.65 5.33
CA HIS A 65 6.75 -1.94 5.15
C HIS A 65 6.36 -3.24 5.87
N HIS A 66 7.06 -4.34 5.66
CA HIS A 66 6.81 -5.62 6.31
C HIS A 66 7.00 -5.58 7.83
N GLU A 67 8.01 -4.86 8.31
CA GLU A 67 8.17 -4.60 9.75
C GLU A 67 6.91 -3.95 10.34
N GLY A 68 6.26 -3.05 9.60
CA GLY A 68 5.00 -2.43 10.01
C GLY A 68 3.86 -3.42 10.18
N ALA A 69 3.70 -4.39 9.28
CA ALA A 69 2.69 -5.45 9.41
C ALA A 69 2.94 -6.34 10.63
N VAL A 70 4.21 -6.71 10.85
CA VAL A 70 4.62 -7.49 12.02
C VAL A 70 4.27 -6.73 13.31
N ASP A 71 4.52 -5.42 13.36
CA ASP A 71 4.16 -4.60 14.51
C ASP A 71 2.63 -4.53 14.72
N MET A 72 1.84 -4.36 13.65
CA MET A 72 0.37 -4.39 13.73
C MET A 72 -0.15 -5.73 14.25
N ALA A 73 0.40 -6.84 13.79
CA ALA A 73 0.04 -8.17 14.22
C ALA A 73 0.41 -8.41 15.70
N LYS A 74 1.60 -8.00 16.13
CA LYS A 74 2.02 -8.07 17.53
C LYS A 74 1.16 -7.22 18.46
N VAL A 75 0.77 -6.02 18.06
CA VAL A 75 -0.16 -5.15 18.80
C VAL A 75 -1.51 -5.83 18.96
N PHE A 76 -2.05 -6.45 17.90
CA PHE A 76 -3.29 -7.21 17.98
C PHE A 76 -3.17 -8.40 18.93
N LEU A 77 -2.14 -9.24 18.80
CA LEU A 77 -1.93 -10.43 19.62
C LEU A 77 -1.66 -10.12 21.10
N ALA A 78 -1.24 -8.89 21.43
CA ALA A 78 -1.09 -8.41 22.80
C ALA A 78 -2.42 -8.07 23.48
N THR A 79 -3.54 -8.02 22.77
CA THR A 79 -4.86 -7.80 23.36
C THR A 79 -5.34 -9.03 24.15
N PRO A 80 -6.27 -8.88 25.11
CA PRO A 80 -6.76 -10.03 25.88
C PRO A 80 -7.34 -11.12 24.97
N LYS A 81 -7.03 -12.39 25.21
CA LYS A 81 -7.47 -13.51 24.39
C LYS A 81 -8.99 -13.61 24.22
N LYS A 82 -9.76 -13.20 25.22
CA LYS A 82 -11.23 -13.16 25.16
C LYS A 82 -11.78 -12.19 24.14
N ASP A 83 -10.96 -11.21 23.72
CA ASP A 83 -11.32 -10.15 22.78
C ASP A 83 -10.78 -10.43 21.35
N GLN A 84 -10.08 -11.56 21.17
CA GLN A 84 -9.49 -11.97 19.90
C GLN A 84 -10.42 -12.94 19.17
N ASP A 85 -10.77 -12.60 17.93
CA ASP A 85 -11.43 -13.53 17.01
C ASP A 85 -10.43 -14.61 16.57
N PRO A 86 -10.79 -15.90 16.56
CA PRO A 86 -9.88 -16.98 16.20
C PRO A 86 -9.35 -16.88 14.76
N GLN A 87 -10.17 -16.41 13.81
CA GLN A 87 -9.76 -16.26 12.42
C GLN A 87 -8.77 -15.09 12.28
N VAL A 88 -9.03 -13.98 12.96
CA VAL A 88 -8.12 -12.81 12.96
C VAL A 88 -6.80 -13.17 13.65
N THR A 89 -6.86 -13.97 14.73
CA THR A 89 -5.65 -14.48 15.40
C THR A 89 -4.80 -15.33 14.45
N ALA A 90 -5.42 -16.25 13.72
CA ALA A 90 -4.70 -17.07 12.74
C ALA A 90 -4.03 -16.21 11.65
N TRP A 91 -4.71 -15.20 11.15
CA TRP A 91 -4.12 -14.27 10.18
C TRP A 91 -2.95 -13.45 10.76
N ALA A 92 -3.07 -12.99 12.00
CA ALA A 92 -1.98 -12.26 12.65
C ALA A 92 -0.72 -13.14 12.84
N ASP A 93 -0.91 -14.39 13.23
CA ASP A 93 0.19 -15.36 13.34
C ASP A 93 0.83 -15.66 11.97
N ASP A 94 0.01 -15.82 10.92
CA ASP A 94 0.50 -16.05 9.55
C ASP A 94 1.23 -14.81 9.01
N VAL A 95 0.73 -13.59 9.25
CA VAL A 95 1.40 -12.33 8.88
C VAL A 95 2.79 -12.27 9.49
N ILE A 96 2.93 -12.53 10.78
CA ILE A 96 4.25 -12.53 11.43
C ILE A 96 5.17 -13.54 10.77
N LYS A 97 4.72 -14.78 10.63
CA LYS A 97 5.53 -15.87 10.09
C LYS A 97 5.99 -15.62 8.66
N VAL A 98 5.08 -15.19 7.80
CA VAL A 98 5.39 -14.98 6.37
C VAL A 98 6.25 -13.75 6.19
N GLN A 99 5.89 -12.63 6.81
CA GLN A 99 6.60 -11.37 6.58
C GLN A 99 7.97 -11.34 7.28
N GLU A 100 8.15 -11.98 8.44
CA GLU A 100 9.50 -12.13 9.02
C GLU A 100 10.42 -12.99 8.12
N LYS A 101 9.89 -14.01 7.45
CA LYS A 101 10.64 -14.79 6.45
C LYS A 101 11.03 -13.93 5.24
N GLU A 102 10.09 -13.16 4.69
CA GLU A 102 10.35 -12.28 3.55
C GLU A 102 11.33 -11.15 3.91
N ILE A 103 11.25 -10.59 5.13
CA ILE A 103 12.25 -9.64 5.65
C ILE A 103 13.65 -10.27 5.65
N ALA A 104 13.78 -11.52 6.11
CA ALA A 104 15.07 -12.21 6.12
C ALA A 104 15.60 -12.42 4.69
N GLU A 105 14.76 -12.84 3.77
CA GLU A 105 15.10 -12.99 2.35
C GLU A 105 15.56 -11.66 1.74
N MET A 106 14.80 -10.58 1.93
CA MET A 106 15.17 -9.26 1.44
C MET A 106 16.50 -8.75 2.00
N LYS A 107 16.79 -9.03 3.27
CA LYS A 107 18.08 -8.67 3.89
C LYS A 107 19.24 -9.43 3.23
N GLU A 108 19.07 -10.70 2.86
CA GLU A 108 20.10 -11.45 2.10
C GLU A 108 20.30 -10.85 0.70
N LEU A 109 19.22 -10.53 -0.01
CA LEU A 109 19.27 -9.89 -1.33
C LEU A 109 19.92 -8.50 -1.31
N LEU A 110 19.83 -7.78 -0.18
CA LEU A 110 20.46 -6.47 -0.01
C LEU A 110 21.98 -6.53 0.21
N LYS A 111 22.55 -7.65 0.70
CA LYS A 111 23.98 -7.73 0.99
C LYS A 111 24.86 -7.36 -0.21
N PRO A 112 24.68 -7.93 -1.40
CA PRO A 112 25.47 -7.57 -2.57
C PRO A 112 25.17 -6.15 -3.10
N LEU A 113 24.03 -5.55 -2.71
CA LEU A 113 23.60 -4.22 -3.13
C LEU A 113 24.09 -3.10 -2.19
N GLY A 114 24.85 -3.43 -1.14
CA GLY A 114 25.38 -2.45 -0.19
C GLY A 114 24.46 -2.20 1.03
N GLY A 115 23.56 -3.13 1.33
CA GLY A 115 22.68 -3.07 2.50
C GLY A 115 21.52 -2.08 2.35
N ILE A 116 20.91 -1.72 3.46
CA ILE A 116 19.72 -0.84 3.49
C ILE A 116 20.01 0.54 2.86
N GLU A 117 19.05 1.01 2.07
CA GLU A 117 19.01 2.38 1.55
C GLU A 117 18.09 3.23 2.44
N GLU A 118 18.69 4.04 3.30
CA GLU A 118 17.95 4.83 4.30
C GLU A 118 16.94 5.80 3.69
N SER A 119 17.22 6.33 2.50
CA SER A 119 16.30 7.22 1.78
C SER A 119 14.98 6.55 1.38
N ALA A 120 14.96 5.22 1.24
CA ALA A 120 13.75 4.43 1.00
C ALA A 120 13.19 3.82 2.28
N TYR A 121 14.05 3.35 3.18
CA TYR A 121 13.65 2.68 4.42
C TYR A 121 13.00 3.64 5.43
N ALA A 122 13.66 4.76 5.77
CA ALA A 122 13.22 5.61 6.87
C ALA A 122 11.85 6.29 6.63
N PRO A 123 11.55 6.83 5.42
CA PRO A 123 10.20 7.36 5.14
C PRO A 123 9.11 6.30 5.24
N MET A 124 9.37 5.08 4.75
CA MET A 124 8.42 3.98 4.83
C MET A 124 8.18 3.56 6.27
N LYS A 125 9.22 3.39 7.06
CA LYS A 125 9.11 3.09 8.50
C LYS A 125 8.26 4.13 9.24
N LYS A 126 8.47 5.42 8.96
CA LYS A 126 7.65 6.49 9.51
C LYS A 126 6.19 6.39 9.09
N ALA A 127 5.92 6.05 7.82
CA ALA A 127 4.56 5.85 7.32
C ALA A 127 3.86 4.69 8.03
N MET A 128 4.56 3.57 8.27
CA MET A 128 4.02 2.42 9.00
C MET A 128 3.73 2.75 10.48
N GLN A 129 4.60 3.50 11.13
CA GLN A 129 4.35 4.00 12.48
C GLN A 129 3.11 4.89 12.55
N HIS A 130 2.93 5.77 11.57
CA HIS A 130 1.73 6.60 11.48
C HIS A 130 0.47 5.76 11.27
N MET A 131 0.52 4.79 10.38
CA MET A 131 -0.60 3.86 10.14
C MET A 131 -0.96 3.09 11.42
N LEU A 132 0.02 2.65 12.21
CA LEU A 132 -0.21 1.97 13.48
C LEU A 132 -0.93 2.86 14.52
N GLU A 133 -0.77 4.19 14.44
CA GLU A 133 -1.48 5.14 15.33
C GLU A 133 -2.94 5.35 14.92
N GLU A 134 -3.30 5.02 13.68
CA GLU A 134 -4.67 5.10 13.19
C GLU A 134 -5.54 3.96 13.76
N GLY A 135 -6.84 4.07 13.60
CA GLY A 135 -7.77 3.02 14.00
C GLY A 135 -7.83 2.71 15.49
N LYS A 136 -7.24 3.53 16.38
CA LYS A 136 -7.26 3.30 17.84
C LYS A 136 -8.65 3.27 18.45
N ASN A 137 -9.64 3.84 17.76
CA ASN A 137 -11.04 3.86 18.21
C ASN A 137 -11.80 2.58 17.79
N LEU A 138 -11.19 1.69 17.03
CA LEU A 138 -11.78 0.44 16.58
C LEU A 138 -11.49 -0.68 17.60
N GLY A 139 -12.40 -1.65 17.70
CA GLY A 139 -12.12 -2.89 18.42
C GLY A 139 -10.93 -3.64 17.80
N ALA A 140 -10.20 -4.39 18.62
CA ALA A 140 -8.91 -4.99 18.23
C ALA A 140 -8.96 -5.77 16.90
N ASN A 141 -9.94 -6.63 16.72
CA ASN A 141 -10.10 -7.44 15.50
C ASN A 141 -10.32 -6.54 14.27
N MET A 142 -11.28 -5.62 14.36
CA MET A 142 -11.61 -4.70 13.26
C MET A 142 -10.42 -3.82 12.93
N ARG A 143 -9.72 -3.28 13.93
CA ARG A 143 -8.54 -2.46 13.76
C ARG A 143 -7.46 -3.18 12.96
N PHE A 144 -7.13 -4.43 13.34
CA PHE A 144 -6.12 -5.21 12.63
C PHE A 144 -6.50 -5.40 11.16
N VAL A 145 -7.72 -5.86 10.90
CA VAL A 145 -8.17 -6.18 9.55
C VAL A 145 -8.30 -4.92 8.68
N GLU A 146 -8.82 -3.81 9.21
CA GLU A 146 -8.97 -2.55 8.48
C GLU A 146 -7.62 -1.88 8.18
N LEU A 147 -6.63 -1.99 9.07
CA LEU A 147 -5.28 -1.47 8.81
C LEU A 147 -4.52 -2.33 7.80
N MET A 148 -4.69 -3.66 7.84
CA MET A 148 -4.04 -4.55 6.87
C MET A 148 -4.50 -4.36 5.43
N LEU A 149 -5.74 -3.89 5.18
CA LEU A 149 -6.22 -3.65 3.82
C LEU A 149 -5.40 -2.59 3.06
N PRO A 150 -5.27 -1.34 3.54
CA PRO A 150 -4.44 -0.33 2.88
C PRO A 150 -2.95 -0.68 2.93
N HIS A 151 -2.49 -1.35 3.98
CA HIS A 151 -1.13 -1.87 4.08
C HIS A 151 -0.83 -2.83 2.91
N HIS A 152 -1.64 -3.84 2.70
CA HIS A 152 -1.47 -4.79 1.58
C HIS A 152 -1.60 -4.12 0.21
N ALA A 153 -2.54 -3.18 0.05
CA ALA A 153 -2.65 -2.42 -1.20
C ALA A 153 -1.33 -1.70 -1.54
N MET A 154 -0.67 -1.10 -0.55
CA MET A 154 0.62 -0.43 -0.73
C MET A 154 1.72 -1.42 -1.16
N ALA A 155 1.76 -2.63 -0.60
CA ALA A 155 2.73 -3.66 -1.03
C ALA A 155 2.55 -4.05 -2.51
N LEU A 156 1.29 -4.15 -2.98
CA LEU A 156 1.02 -4.41 -4.39
C LEU A 156 1.54 -3.26 -5.28
N GLU A 157 1.26 -2.02 -4.88
CA GLU A 157 1.74 -0.83 -5.60
C GLU A 157 3.26 -0.76 -5.66
N MET A 158 3.96 -1.12 -4.58
CA MET A 158 5.42 -1.17 -4.53
C MET A 158 6.00 -2.31 -5.36
N SER A 159 5.29 -3.44 -5.49
CA SER A 159 5.79 -4.63 -6.18
C SER A 159 5.69 -4.55 -7.69
N VAL A 160 4.71 -3.83 -8.25
CA VAL A 160 4.55 -3.68 -9.71
C VAL A 160 5.77 -3.05 -10.37
N PRO A 161 6.36 -1.94 -9.88
CA PRO A 161 7.62 -1.41 -10.42
C PRO A 161 8.78 -2.41 -10.38
N ALA A 162 8.84 -3.28 -9.37
CA ALA A 162 9.87 -4.32 -9.28
C ALA A 162 9.74 -5.35 -10.41
N LEU A 163 8.51 -5.79 -10.73
CA LEU A 163 8.25 -6.68 -11.86
C LEU A 163 8.61 -6.07 -13.21
N LEU A 164 8.54 -4.74 -13.35
CA LEU A 164 8.84 -4.04 -14.58
C LEU A 164 10.33 -3.69 -14.73
N GLY A 165 11.03 -3.44 -13.62
CA GLY A 165 12.35 -2.81 -13.62
C GLY A 165 13.50 -3.71 -13.16
N SER A 166 13.24 -4.77 -12.38
CA SER A 166 14.28 -5.68 -11.91
C SER A 166 14.68 -6.68 -13.01
N ASN A 167 15.98 -7.02 -13.05
CA ASN A 167 16.50 -8.14 -13.81
C ASN A 167 16.95 -9.30 -12.89
N ASN A 168 16.74 -9.19 -11.58
CA ASN A 168 17.08 -10.23 -10.63
C ASN A 168 15.89 -11.22 -10.46
N PRO A 169 16.05 -12.50 -10.86
CA PRO A 169 14.95 -13.48 -10.77
C PRO A 169 14.40 -13.67 -9.36
N GLN A 170 15.24 -13.55 -8.32
CA GLN A 170 14.80 -13.70 -6.93
C GLN A 170 13.90 -12.52 -6.51
N ILE A 171 14.25 -11.30 -6.95
CA ILE A 171 13.42 -10.10 -6.68
C ILE A 171 12.10 -10.17 -7.45
N LEU A 172 12.12 -10.64 -8.72
CA LEU A 172 10.92 -10.85 -9.51
C LEU A 172 9.98 -11.86 -8.83
N ASN A 173 10.51 -13.01 -8.39
CA ASN A 173 9.74 -14.02 -7.65
C ASN A 173 9.18 -13.48 -6.33
N LEU A 174 9.97 -12.72 -5.58
CA LEU A 174 9.52 -12.09 -4.34
C LEU A 174 8.35 -11.13 -4.60
N ALA A 175 8.49 -10.24 -5.57
CA ALA A 175 7.46 -9.27 -5.92
C ALA A 175 6.16 -9.95 -6.39
N GLU A 176 6.25 -11.01 -7.21
CA GLU A 176 5.11 -11.82 -7.63
C GLU A 176 4.41 -12.48 -6.43
N ASN A 177 5.17 -13.12 -5.54
CA ASN A 177 4.64 -13.79 -4.37
C ASN A 177 3.91 -12.82 -3.43
N ILE A 178 4.48 -11.63 -3.19
CA ILE A 178 3.85 -10.57 -2.40
C ILE A 178 2.50 -10.18 -3.02
N ILE A 179 2.44 -9.94 -4.33
CA ILE A 179 1.19 -9.57 -5.01
C ILE A 179 0.14 -10.66 -4.84
N ILE A 180 0.49 -11.92 -5.10
CA ILE A 180 -0.46 -13.04 -5.06
C ILE A 180 -0.97 -13.29 -3.65
N SER A 181 -0.08 -13.36 -2.66
CA SER A 181 -0.44 -13.67 -1.28
C SER A 181 -1.28 -12.55 -0.67
N GLN A 182 -0.82 -11.31 -0.76
CA GLN A 182 -1.49 -10.18 -0.13
C GLN A 182 -2.81 -9.81 -0.81
N ALA A 183 -2.94 -9.95 -2.14
CA ALA A 183 -4.23 -9.79 -2.82
C ALA A 183 -5.26 -10.84 -2.35
N LYS A 184 -4.83 -12.08 -2.09
CA LYS A 184 -5.69 -13.13 -1.54
C LYS A 184 -6.13 -12.79 -0.11
N GLU A 185 -5.22 -12.31 0.73
CA GLU A 185 -5.52 -11.89 2.10
C GLU A 185 -6.48 -10.71 2.13
N MET A 186 -6.28 -9.69 1.29
CA MET A 186 -7.22 -8.57 1.16
C MET A 186 -8.66 -9.03 0.87
N ARG A 187 -8.82 -10.03 0.00
CA ARG A 187 -10.14 -10.60 -0.28
C ARG A 187 -10.75 -11.27 0.95
N GLN A 188 -9.95 -11.98 1.74
CA GLN A 188 -10.39 -12.63 2.98
C GLN A 188 -10.78 -11.59 4.04
N PHE A 189 -9.96 -10.56 4.22
CA PHE A 189 -10.23 -9.46 5.15
C PHE A 189 -11.52 -8.73 4.81
N LYS A 190 -11.74 -8.43 3.53
CA LYS A 190 -12.99 -7.80 3.08
C LYS A 190 -14.22 -8.66 3.32
N ALA A 191 -14.14 -9.97 3.15
CA ALA A 191 -15.23 -10.88 3.45
C ALA A 191 -15.56 -10.87 4.95
N TRP A 192 -14.53 -10.97 5.79
CA TRP A 192 -14.70 -10.93 7.24
C TRP A 192 -15.31 -9.61 7.74
N ILE A 193 -14.83 -8.47 7.22
CA ILE A 193 -15.42 -7.16 7.54
C ILE A 193 -16.91 -7.13 7.18
N ALA A 194 -17.28 -7.60 5.98
CA ALA A 194 -18.68 -7.60 5.55
C ALA A 194 -19.60 -8.44 6.45
N GLU A 195 -19.08 -9.48 7.09
CA GLU A 195 -19.81 -10.32 8.04
C GLU A 195 -19.93 -9.69 9.43
N HIS A 196 -18.94 -8.89 9.84
CA HIS A 196 -18.83 -8.33 11.19
C HIS A 196 -19.26 -6.87 11.32
N HIS A 197 -19.36 -6.10 10.23
CA HIS A 197 -19.92 -4.74 10.24
C HIS A 197 -21.44 -4.70 10.45
N LYS A 198 -22.14 -5.84 10.31
CA LYS A 198 -23.60 -5.90 10.41
C LYS A 198 -24.12 -6.15 11.83
N LYS A 199 -23.22 -6.22 12.79
CA LYS A 199 -23.55 -6.41 14.22
C LYS A 199 -23.29 -5.14 15.00
#